data_a41778e24be0608a2eb43aa6a0365c96
#
_entry.id   a41778e24be0608a2eb43aa6a0365c96
#
_cell.length_a   1.000
_cell.length_b   1.000
_cell.length_c   1.000
_cell.angle_alpha   90.00
_cell.angle_beta   90.00
_cell.angle_gamma   90.00
#
_symmetry.space_group_name_H-M   'P 1'
#
loop_
_entity.id
_entity.type
_entity.pdbx_description
1 polymer ?
#
loop_
_entity_poly.entity_id
_entity_poly.type
_entity_poly.pdbx_seq_one_letter_code
_entity_poly.pdbx_strand_id
1 'polypeptide(L)'
;MKKQLLDQIIKKKGNKNEFAIITNIANGESCIFEKNKPLDKNFEKYLNQINNFFNKKKNGIIENTDIFVETYIKPIKVIIVGAVHIAQYIVGYAKSLNFEISIIDPRGYFASEQRFPDLKIINKWPEEAFKEIETNPNTALIALTHDPKIDDPALQHALKTNFYY
;
A
#
# COMPACT_ATOMS: atom_id res chain seq x y z
N MET A 1 -26.74 -6.83 2.43
CA MET A 1 -26.03 -5.83 1.58
C MET A 1 -26.80 -5.66 0.27
N LYS A 2 -27.08 -4.43 -0.18
CA LYS A 2 -27.79 -4.17 -1.44
C LYS A 2 -26.88 -4.50 -2.64
N LYS A 3 -27.42 -5.09 -3.73
CA LYS A 3 -26.67 -5.43 -4.95
C LYS A 3 -25.84 -4.26 -5.49
N GLN A 4 -26.43 -3.06 -5.53
CA GLN A 4 -25.74 -1.84 -5.97
C GLN A 4 -24.47 -1.51 -5.17
N LEU A 5 -24.48 -1.74 -3.85
CA LEU A 5 -23.32 -1.53 -3.01
C LEU A 5 -22.22 -2.54 -3.35
N LEU A 6 -22.58 -3.80 -3.58
CA LEU A 6 -21.62 -4.84 -3.98
C LEU A 6 -20.94 -4.50 -5.31
N ASP A 7 -21.71 -4.07 -6.31
CA ASP A 7 -21.19 -3.68 -7.62
C ASP A 7 -20.19 -2.50 -7.51
N GLN A 8 -20.49 -1.52 -6.65
CA GLN A 8 -19.59 -0.41 -6.36
C GLN A 8 -18.28 -0.88 -5.69
N ILE A 9 -18.37 -1.79 -4.73
CA ILE A 9 -17.21 -2.37 -4.03
C ILE A 9 -16.31 -3.10 -5.02
N ILE A 10 -16.90 -3.95 -5.88
CA ILE A 10 -16.15 -4.70 -6.90
C ILE A 10 -15.41 -3.75 -7.84
N LYS A 11 -16.10 -2.73 -8.35
CA LYS A 11 -15.51 -1.71 -9.21
C LYS A 11 -14.35 -0.96 -8.54
N LYS A 12 -14.52 -0.57 -7.26
CA LYS A 12 -13.48 0.14 -6.51
C LYS A 12 -12.27 -0.72 -6.23
N LYS A 13 -12.46 -1.99 -5.87
CA LYS A 13 -11.37 -2.97 -5.71
C LYS A 13 -10.60 -3.16 -7.02
N GLY A 14 -11.30 -3.32 -8.15
CA GLY A 14 -10.68 -3.46 -9.46
C GLY A 14 -9.82 -2.24 -9.86
N ASN A 15 -10.25 -1.04 -9.49
CA ASN A 15 -9.52 0.20 -9.74
C ASN A 15 -8.44 0.51 -8.69
N LYS A 16 -8.19 -0.39 -7.73
CA LYS A 16 -7.25 -0.19 -6.60
C LYS A 16 -7.49 1.13 -5.84
N ASN A 17 -8.73 1.58 -5.75
CA ASN A 17 -9.08 2.78 -4.98
C ASN A 17 -9.08 2.47 -3.49
N GLU A 18 -8.69 3.46 -2.67
CA GLU A 18 -8.80 3.38 -1.22
C GLU A 18 -10.20 3.82 -0.78
N PHE A 19 -10.86 3.02 0.05
CA PHE A 19 -12.20 3.29 0.59
C PHE A 19 -12.42 2.47 1.86
N ALA A 20 -13.48 2.77 2.59
CA ALA A 20 -13.96 1.90 3.65
C ALA A 20 -15.42 1.53 3.44
N ILE A 21 -15.82 0.37 3.94
CA ILE A 21 -17.22 -0.02 4.07
C ILE A 21 -17.61 0.23 5.52
N ILE A 22 -18.66 1.01 5.71
CA ILE A 22 -19.23 1.29 7.01
C ILE A 22 -20.53 0.49 7.13
N THR A 23 -20.64 -0.33 8.16
CA THR A 23 -21.79 -1.19 8.35
C THR A 23 -22.34 -1.03 9.77
N ASN A 24 -23.63 -0.73 9.88
CA ASN A 24 -24.34 -0.88 11.12
C ASN A 24 -24.74 -2.36 11.26
N ILE A 25 -24.07 -3.06 12.20
CA ILE A 25 -24.27 -4.51 12.38
C ILE A 25 -25.61 -4.87 13.02
N ALA A 26 -26.28 -3.93 13.68
CA ALA A 26 -27.60 -4.16 14.27
C ALA A 26 -28.73 -4.21 13.23
N ASN A 27 -28.66 -3.39 12.17
CA ASN A 27 -29.72 -3.29 11.16
C ASN A 27 -29.29 -3.66 9.73
N GLY A 28 -27.97 -3.90 9.51
CA GLY A 28 -27.42 -4.27 8.22
C GLY A 28 -27.27 -3.12 7.22
N GLU A 29 -27.57 -1.88 7.59
CA GLU A 29 -27.30 -0.72 6.75
C GLU A 29 -25.81 -0.56 6.49
N SER A 30 -25.45 -0.26 5.25
CA SER A 30 -24.05 -0.12 4.86
C SER A 30 -23.88 0.96 3.81
N CYS A 31 -22.75 1.67 3.89
CA CYS A 31 -22.36 2.66 2.88
C CYS A 31 -20.85 2.59 2.61
N ILE A 32 -20.40 3.27 1.54
CA ILE A 32 -19.00 3.42 1.22
C ILE A 32 -18.53 4.79 1.72
N PHE A 33 -17.42 4.78 2.45
CA PHE A 33 -16.67 5.98 2.80
C PHE A 33 -15.47 6.13 1.86
N GLU A 34 -15.29 7.33 1.33
CA GLU A 34 -14.09 7.75 0.60
C GLU A 34 -13.60 9.07 1.19
N LYS A 35 -12.31 9.21 1.35
CA LYS A 35 -11.70 10.45 1.84
C LYS A 35 -12.10 11.64 0.93
N ASN A 36 -12.48 12.75 1.53
CA ASN A 36 -12.90 13.98 0.84
C ASN A 36 -14.22 13.86 0.03
N LYS A 37 -15.03 12.83 0.28
CA LYS A 37 -16.40 12.75 -0.26
C LYS A 37 -17.43 12.79 0.85
N PRO A 38 -18.65 13.29 0.55
CA PRO A 38 -19.74 13.27 1.52
C PRO A 38 -20.04 11.84 1.99
N LEU A 39 -20.23 11.66 3.28
CA LEU A 39 -20.68 10.41 3.86
C LEU A 39 -22.21 10.36 3.88
N ASP A 40 -22.78 9.17 3.90
CA ASP A 40 -24.21 8.98 4.10
C ASP A 40 -24.65 9.58 5.44
N LYS A 41 -25.78 10.32 5.44
CA LYS A 41 -26.29 11.06 6.61
C LYS A 41 -26.45 10.20 7.85
N ASN A 42 -26.79 8.92 7.69
CA ASN A 42 -26.95 7.97 8.81
C ASN A 42 -25.64 7.71 9.55
N PHE A 43 -24.49 7.96 8.90
CA PHE A 43 -23.16 7.71 9.44
C PHE A 43 -22.35 8.99 9.69
N GLU A 44 -22.83 10.17 9.28
CA GLU A 44 -22.09 11.45 9.43
C GLU A 44 -21.61 11.74 10.84
N LYS A 45 -22.40 11.40 11.86
CA LYS A 45 -22.02 11.59 13.26
C LYS A 45 -20.77 10.80 13.69
N TYR A 46 -20.38 9.78 12.92
CA TYR A 46 -19.21 8.94 13.17
C TYR A 46 -18.02 9.32 12.29
N LEU A 47 -18.09 10.38 11.51
CA LEU A 47 -17.08 10.73 10.50
C LEU A 47 -15.66 10.82 11.08
N ASN A 48 -15.50 11.39 12.28
CA ASN A 48 -14.18 11.53 12.92
C ASN A 48 -13.59 10.15 13.29
N GLN A 49 -14.40 9.26 13.85
CA GLN A 49 -13.98 7.91 14.21
C GLN A 49 -13.66 7.08 12.94
N ILE A 50 -14.51 7.18 11.91
CA ILE A 50 -14.30 6.51 10.61
C ILE A 50 -12.97 6.98 9.99
N ASN A 51 -12.71 8.28 9.96
CA ASN A 51 -11.44 8.84 9.50
C ASN A 51 -10.25 8.32 10.30
N ASN A 52 -10.39 8.15 11.62
CA ASN A 52 -9.32 7.59 12.46
C ASN A 52 -9.02 6.12 12.09
N PHE A 53 -10.04 5.28 11.90
CA PHE A 53 -9.86 3.91 11.41
C PHE A 53 -9.18 3.88 10.05
N PHE A 54 -9.66 4.71 9.12
CA PHE A 54 -9.13 4.79 7.76
C PHE A 54 -7.66 5.23 7.73
N ASN A 55 -7.31 6.28 8.48
CA ASN A 55 -5.94 6.79 8.56
C ASN A 55 -4.99 5.81 9.26
N LYS A 56 -5.49 5.08 10.27
CA LYS A 56 -4.72 4.02 10.97
C LYS A 56 -4.68 2.70 10.20
N LYS A 57 -5.38 2.61 9.05
CA LYS A 57 -5.48 1.39 8.23
C LYS A 57 -5.95 0.18 9.05
N LYS A 58 -6.92 0.38 9.93
CA LYS A 58 -7.45 -0.64 10.84
C LYS A 58 -8.91 -0.92 10.55
N ASN A 59 -9.32 -2.16 10.79
CA ASN A 59 -10.71 -2.59 10.80
C ASN A 59 -11.19 -2.73 12.24
N GLY A 60 -12.46 -2.52 12.48
CA GLY A 60 -13.04 -2.73 13.80
C GLY A 60 -14.38 -2.03 14.01
N ILE A 61 -14.92 -2.22 15.20
CA ILE A 61 -16.15 -1.57 15.65
C ILE A 61 -15.78 -0.25 16.33
N ILE A 62 -16.55 0.81 16.05
CA ILE A 62 -16.44 2.07 16.76
C ILE A 62 -16.92 1.85 18.18
N GLU A 63 -16.11 2.23 19.15
CA GLU A 63 -16.35 2.01 20.57
C GLU A 63 -17.75 2.50 21.02
N ASN A 64 -18.44 1.67 21.80
CA ASN A 64 -19.82 1.88 22.28
C ASN A 64 -20.86 2.08 21.17
N THR A 65 -20.66 1.46 20.02
CA THR A 65 -21.62 1.50 18.89
C THR A 65 -21.71 0.16 18.17
N ASP A 66 -22.73 0.01 17.30
CA ASP A 66 -22.88 -1.12 16.38
C ASP A 66 -22.28 -0.81 14.99
N ILE A 67 -21.35 0.16 14.88
CA ILE A 67 -20.78 0.57 13.62
C ILE A 67 -19.46 -0.12 13.38
N PHE A 68 -19.42 -1.02 12.41
CA PHE A 68 -18.21 -1.68 11.93
C PHE A 68 -17.60 -0.91 10.75
N VAL A 69 -16.29 -0.68 10.81
CA VAL A 69 -15.50 -0.03 9.78
C VAL A 69 -14.56 -1.06 9.18
N GLU A 70 -14.68 -1.33 7.88
CA GLU A 70 -13.80 -2.20 7.11
C GLU A 70 -13.05 -1.37 6.07
N THR A 71 -11.74 -1.22 6.23
CA THR A 71 -10.90 -0.38 5.36
C THR A 71 -10.29 -1.19 4.22
N TYR A 72 -10.34 -0.64 3.02
CA TYR A 72 -9.68 -1.16 1.82
C TYR A 72 -8.61 -0.17 1.39
N ILE A 73 -7.39 -0.45 1.77
CA ILE A 73 -6.23 0.40 1.55
C ILE A 73 -5.34 -0.26 0.50
N LYS A 74 -4.67 0.55 -0.32
CA LYS A 74 -3.66 0.04 -1.25
C LYS A 74 -2.58 -0.72 -0.49
N PRO A 75 -2.08 -1.83 -1.04
CA PRO A 75 -0.97 -2.54 -0.42
C PRO A 75 0.24 -1.61 -0.27
N ILE A 76 1.03 -1.84 0.75
CA ILE A 76 2.31 -1.16 0.92
C ILE A 76 3.20 -1.60 -0.25
N LYS A 77 3.80 -0.62 -0.92
CA LYS A 77 4.87 -0.86 -1.89
C LYS A 77 6.19 -0.94 -1.16
N VAL A 78 6.99 -1.95 -1.44
CA VAL A 78 8.34 -2.08 -0.91
C VAL A 78 9.31 -2.04 -2.09
N ILE A 79 10.16 -1.02 -2.12
CA ILE A 79 11.23 -0.89 -3.09
C ILE A 79 12.52 -1.33 -2.40
N ILE A 80 13.12 -2.39 -2.89
CA ILE A 80 14.39 -2.91 -2.39
C ILE A 80 15.47 -2.47 -3.37
N VAL A 81 16.41 -1.67 -2.90
CA VAL A 81 17.60 -1.26 -3.64
C VAL A 81 18.75 -2.17 -3.23
N GLY A 82 19.17 -3.02 -4.18
CA GLY A 82 20.16 -4.05 -3.93
C GLY A 82 19.59 -5.47 -3.95
N ALA A 83 19.84 -6.18 -5.04
CA ALA A 83 19.46 -7.58 -5.22
C ALA A 83 20.43 -8.55 -4.53
N VAL A 84 20.88 -8.20 -3.33
CA VAL A 84 21.83 -9.00 -2.52
C VAL A 84 21.13 -10.22 -1.89
N HIS A 85 21.91 -11.08 -1.22
CA HIS A 85 21.38 -12.34 -0.68
C HIS A 85 20.20 -12.12 0.31
N ILE A 86 20.35 -11.17 1.23
CA ILE A 86 19.32 -10.87 2.24
C ILE A 86 18.01 -10.38 1.61
N ALA A 87 18.05 -9.76 0.42
CA ALA A 87 16.86 -9.30 -0.27
C ALA A 87 15.89 -10.46 -0.58
N GLN A 88 16.39 -11.68 -0.83
CA GLN A 88 15.53 -12.84 -1.11
C GLN A 88 14.66 -13.22 0.09
N TYR A 89 15.21 -13.14 1.30
CA TYR A 89 14.45 -13.41 2.54
C TYR A 89 13.42 -12.31 2.81
N ILE A 90 13.83 -11.04 2.65
CA ILE A 90 12.91 -9.90 2.81
C ILE A 90 11.74 -10.02 1.83
N VAL A 91 12.01 -10.38 0.58
CA VAL A 91 10.97 -10.64 -0.43
C VAL A 91 10.01 -11.74 0.02
N GLY A 92 10.52 -12.85 0.58
CA GLY A 92 9.68 -13.93 1.10
C GLY A 92 8.70 -13.44 2.18
N TYR A 93 9.18 -12.68 3.14
CA TYR A 93 8.33 -12.09 4.18
C TYR A 93 7.35 -11.05 3.62
N ALA A 94 7.81 -10.16 2.76
CA ALA A 94 6.96 -9.13 2.17
C ALA A 94 5.84 -9.72 1.29
N LYS A 95 6.12 -10.79 0.54
CA LYS A 95 5.10 -11.55 -0.21
C LYS A 95 4.05 -12.15 0.73
N SER A 96 4.44 -12.72 1.87
CA SER A 96 3.49 -13.28 2.83
C SER A 96 2.57 -12.24 3.47
N LEU A 97 2.99 -10.98 3.48
CA LEU A 97 2.21 -9.83 3.94
C LEU A 97 1.42 -9.14 2.81
N ASN A 98 1.42 -9.71 1.60
CA ASN A 98 0.78 -9.15 0.40
C ASN A 98 1.28 -7.73 0.05
N PHE A 99 2.56 -7.43 0.27
CA PHE A 99 3.18 -6.19 -0.17
C PHE A 99 3.48 -6.24 -1.68
N GLU A 100 3.38 -5.09 -2.34
CA GLU A 100 3.80 -4.92 -3.73
C GLU A 100 5.31 -4.65 -3.75
N ILE A 101 6.10 -5.56 -4.33
CA ILE A 101 7.56 -5.50 -4.24
C ILE A 101 8.16 -5.16 -5.59
N SER A 102 9.16 -4.26 -5.58
CA SER A 102 10.03 -3.98 -6.72
C SER A 102 11.49 -4.03 -6.28
N ILE A 103 12.37 -4.50 -7.15
CA ILE A 103 13.80 -4.55 -6.91
C ILE A 103 14.51 -3.64 -7.88
N ILE A 104 15.42 -2.81 -7.39
CA ILE A 104 16.32 -1.96 -8.15
C ILE A 104 17.75 -2.42 -7.90
N ASP A 105 18.47 -2.79 -8.92
CA ASP A 105 19.93 -3.02 -8.85
C ASP A 105 20.53 -2.86 -10.25
N PRO A 106 21.47 -1.93 -10.46
CA PRO A 106 22.10 -1.75 -11.77
C PRO A 106 22.97 -2.95 -12.20
N ARG A 107 23.32 -3.83 -11.25
CA ARG A 107 24.12 -5.02 -11.48
C ARG A 107 23.23 -6.19 -11.89
N GLY A 108 22.90 -6.30 -13.18
CA GLY A 108 21.93 -7.27 -13.71
C GLY A 108 22.18 -8.74 -13.33
N TYR A 109 23.44 -9.13 -13.03
CA TYR A 109 23.74 -10.47 -12.55
C TYR A 109 23.07 -10.80 -11.22
N PHE A 110 22.97 -9.82 -10.31
CA PHE A 110 22.31 -10.00 -9.02
C PHE A 110 20.78 -9.92 -9.14
N ALA A 111 20.28 -9.00 -9.93
CA ALA A 111 18.86 -8.72 -10.13
C ALA A 111 18.32 -9.54 -11.33
N SER A 112 18.18 -10.84 -11.14
CA SER A 112 17.70 -11.76 -12.17
C SER A 112 16.34 -12.37 -11.79
N GLU A 113 15.53 -12.70 -12.79
CA GLU A 113 14.25 -13.37 -12.61
C GLU A 113 14.38 -14.74 -11.92
N GLN A 114 15.49 -15.43 -12.16
CA GLN A 114 15.78 -16.70 -11.48
C GLN A 114 15.88 -16.54 -9.97
N ARG A 115 16.44 -15.42 -9.49
CA ARG A 115 16.60 -15.14 -8.05
C ARG A 115 15.37 -14.50 -7.44
N PHE A 116 14.60 -13.77 -8.24
CA PHE A 116 13.43 -13.00 -7.79
C PHE A 116 12.25 -13.22 -8.74
N PRO A 117 11.70 -14.44 -8.75
CA PRO A 117 10.61 -14.79 -9.66
C PRO A 117 9.34 -13.98 -9.34
N ASP A 118 8.61 -13.62 -10.41
CA ASP A 118 7.34 -12.89 -10.35
C ASP A 118 7.44 -11.49 -9.70
N LEU A 119 8.61 -10.87 -9.73
CA LEU A 119 8.81 -9.51 -9.23
C LEU A 119 9.12 -8.53 -10.35
N LYS A 120 8.77 -7.27 -10.11
CA LYS A 120 9.24 -6.17 -10.95
C LYS A 120 10.71 -5.90 -10.63
N ILE A 121 11.60 -6.25 -11.58
CA ILE A 121 13.04 -6.03 -11.48
C ILE A 121 13.42 -4.89 -12.42
N ILE A 122 14.19 -3.92 -11.93
CA ILE A 122 14.65 -2.76 -12.68
C ILE A 122 16.17 -2.72 -12.60
N ASN A 123 16.83 -3.12 -13.68
CA ASN A 123 18.28 -3.16 -13.82
C ASN A 123 18.84 -1.80 -14.27
N LYS A 124 18.59 -0.77 -13.45
CA LYS A 124 19.01 0.61 -13.68
C LYS A 124 19.56 1.24 -12.40
N TRP A 125 20.29 2.33 -12.57
CA TRP A 125 20.68 3.15 -11.43
C TRP A 125 19.44 3.77 -10.76
N PRO A 126 19.48 4.04 -9.47
CA PRO A 126 18.31 4.53 -8.73
C PRO A 126 17.64 5.76 -9.35
N GLU A 127 18.42 6.74 -9.79
CA GLU A 127 17.89 7.97 -10.40
C GLU A 127 17.08 7.71 -11.69
N GLU A 128 17.45 6.67 -12.44
CA GLU A 128 16.71 6.27 -13.64
C GLU A 128 15.52 5.38 -13.27
N ALA A 129 15.72 4.46 -12.33
CA ALA A 129 14.71 3.52 -11.89
C ALA A 129 13.49 4.23 -11.29
N PHE A 130 13.70 5.29 -10.50
CA PHE A 130 12.60 6.07 -9.90
C PHE A 130 11.77 6.87 -10.90
N LYS A 131 12.24 7.05 -12.12
CA LYS A 131 11.42 7.62 -13.21
C LYS A 131 10.37 6.63 -13.74
N GLU A 132 10.59 5.33 -13.52
CA GLU A 132 9.73 4.24 -13.98
C GLU A 132 8.84 3.64 -12.89
N ILE A 133 9.06 4.05 -11.64
CA ILE A 133 8.30 3.57 -10.48
C ILE A 133 7.41 4.69 -9.96
N GLU A 134 6.12 4.45 -9.97
CA GLU A 134 5.19 5.32 -9.25
C GLU A 134 5.32 5.11 -7.74
N THR A 135 5.75 6.14 -7.03
CA THR A 135 5.85 6.18 -5.57
C THR A 135 4.68 6.94 -4.95
N ASN A 136 4.33 6.63 -3.73
CA ASN A 136 3.23 7.26 -3.01
C ASN A 136 3.47 7.14 -1.49
N PRO A 137 2.63 7.78 -0.64
CA PRO A 137 2.76 7.71 0.82
C PRO A 137 2.67 6.31 1.45
N ASN A 138 2.38 5.26 0.66
CA ASN A 138 2.42 3.87 1.11
C ASN A 138 3.66 3.12 0.57
N THR A 139 4.68 3.84 0.12
CA THR A 139 5.92 3.24 -0.39
C THR A 139 6.99 3.25 0.69
N ALA A 140 7.61 2.10 0.94
CA ALA A 140 8.78 1.96 1.79
C ALA A 140 10.02 1.65 0.94
N LEU A 141 11.17 2.20 1.32
CA LEU A 141 12.46 1.94 0.69
C LEU A 141 13.36 1.14 1.64
N ILE A 142 14.08 0.16 1.10
CA ILE A 142 15.09 -0.60 1.82
C ILE A 142 16.36 -0.59 0.96
N ALA A 143 17.44 0.04 1.44
CA ALA A 143 18.76 0.07 0.77
C ALA A 143 19.67 -0.99 1.38
N LEU A 144 20.25 -1.87 0.56
CA LEU A 144 20.94 -3.08 1.00
C LEU A 144 22.32 -3.29 0.34
N THR A 145 22.72 -2.42 -0.59
CA THR A 145 23.92 -2.72 -1.38
C THR A 145 25.21 -2.51 -0.62
N HIS A 146 25.23 -1.63 0.38
CA HIS A 146 26.40 -1.08 1.04
C HIS A 146 27.35 -0.31 0.09
N ASP A 147 26.91 -0.02 -1.12
CA ASP A 147 27.62 0.83 -2.07
C ASP A 147 26.98 2.24 -2.07
N PRO A 148 27.71 3.26 -1.57
CA PRO A 148 27.18 4.62 -1.51
C PRO A 148 26.74 5.16 -2.88
N LYS A 149 27.31 4.67 -3.97
CA LYS A 149 26.92 5.08 -5.33
C LYS A 149 25.51 4.61 -5.71
N ILE A 150 25.02 3.57 -5.06
CA ILE A 150 23.67 3.01 -5.29
C ILE A 150 22.75 3.43 -4.15
N ASP A 151 23.17 3.26 -2.90
CA ASP A 151 22.32 3.49 -1.74
C ASP A 151 22.04 4.98 -1.51
N ASP A 152 23.04 5.86 -1.62
CA ASP A 152 22.87 7.30 -1.34
C ASP A 152 21.87 7.98 -2.27
N PRO A 153 21.91 7.81 -3.61
CA PRO A 153 20.89 8.37 -4.49
C PRO A 153 19.48 7.87 -4.19
N ALA A 154 19.35 6.59 -3.84
CA ALA A 154 18.05 6.00 -3.50
C ALA A 154 17.49 6.59 -2.20
N LEU A 155 18.30 6.69 -1.15
CA LEU A 155 17.93 7.30 0.12
C LEU A 155 17.62 8.79 -0.04
N GLN A 156 18.43 9.53 -0.79
CA GLN A 156 18.16 10.94 -1.07
C GLN A 156 16.84 11.16 -1.82
N HIS A 157 16.50 10.27 -2.76
CA HIS A 157 15.22 10.32 -3.46
C HIS A 157 14.06 10.11 -2.47
N ALA A 158 14.15 9.08 -1.62
CA ALA A 158 13.10 8.78 -0.65
C ALA A 158 12.90 9.92 0.36
N LEU A 159 13.98 10.52 0.85
CA LEU A 159 13.93 11.65 1.80
C LEU A 159 13.36 12.95 1.20
N LYS A 160 13.49 13.14 -0.11
CA LYS A 160 12.95 14.31 -0.84
C LYS A 160 11.51 14.13 -1.32
N THR A 161 11.00 12.92 -1.28
CA THR A 161 9.68 12.55 -1.77
C THR A 161 8.82 11.97 -0.65
N ASN A 162 7.56 11.69 -0.94
CA ASN A 162 6.60 11.28 0.07
C ASN A 162 6.59 9.75 0.23
N PHE A 163 7.62 9.21 0.85
CA PHE A 163 7.69 7.80 1.23
C PHE A 163 7.11 7.58 2.63
N TYR A 164 6.63 6.36 2.90
CA TYR A 164 6.16 5.96 4.23
C TYR A 164 7.34 5.68 5.17
N TYR A 165 8.37 5.03 4.64
CA TYR A 165 9.57 4.61 5.40
C TYR A 165 10.76 4.48 4.45
#